data_0bd2a75fbb0df519c18d48d831d90ed1
#
_entry.id   0bd2a75fbb0df519c18d48d831d90ed1
#
_cell.length_a   1.000
_cell.length_b   1.000
_cell.length_c   1.000
_cell.angle_alpha   90.00
_cell.angle_beta   90.00
_cell.angle_gamma   90.00
#
_symmetry.space_group_name_H-M   'P 1'
#
loop_
_entity.id
_entity.type
_entity.pdbx_description
1 polymer ?
#
loop_
_entity_poly.entity_id
_entity_poly.type
_entity_poly.pdbx_seq_one_letter_code
_entity_poly.pdbx_strand_id
1 'polypeptide(L)'
;MAVTYVNNWKNLLTALKSKIKAEMKCPVFSNWEQTNKTNQFIRLVPRGSEQADIATFMEVRNFDIGVEYYFIRRNNTQFQDYVLNQVSILEALVHDNITLTLADSTEAVNVTLDSMEFDIEVEDYDDYFVVGWDLSCTHFGNTA
;
A
#
# COMPACT_ATOMS: atom_id res chain seq x y z
N MET A 1 -18.64 -19.06 22.70
CA MET A 1 -18.48 -19.49 21.30
C MET A 1 -17.50 -18.54 20.59
N ALA A 2 -16.47 -19.11 19.95
CA ALA A 2 -15.53 -18.30 19.21
C ALA A 2 -16.13 -17.84 17.88
N VAL A 3 -15.81 -16.61 17.49
CA VAL A 3 -16.21 -16.09 16.17
C VAL A 3 -15.27 -16.65 15.10
N THR A 4 -15.86 -17.17 14.04
CA THR A 4 -15.09 -17.57 12.86
C THR A 4 -14.89 -16.34 11.97
N TYR A 5 -13.66 -16.06 11.54
CA TYR A 5 -13.38 -14.89 10.74
C TYR A 5 -12.25 -15.14 9.73
N VAL A 6 -12.23 -14.30 8.72
CA VAL A 6 -11.12 -14.20 7.75
C VAL A 6 -10.46 -12.84 7.92
N ASN A 7 -9.15 -12.83 8.09
CA ASN A 7 -8.39 -11.58 8.24
C ASN A 7 -8.06 -11.00 6.86
N ASN A 8 -9.03 -10.34 6.25
CA ASN A 8 -8.90 -9.77 4.91
C ASN A 8 -7.87 -8.64 4.86
N TRP A 9 -7.76 -7.82 5.91
CA TRP A 9 -6.74 -6.79 6.01
C TRP A 9 -5.33 -7.35 5.92
N LYS A 10 -5.06 -8.40 6.69
CA LYS A 10 -3.75 -9.05 6.69
C LYS A 10 -3.43 -9.65 5.33
N ASN A 11 -4.40 -10.34 4.72
CA ASN A 11 -4.23 -10.96 3.42
C ASN A 11 -3.94 -9.90 2.33
N LEU A 12 -4.67 -8.79 2.36
CA LEU A 12 -4.49 -7.70 1.42
C LEU A 12 -3.12 -7.03 1.58
N LEU A 13 -2.75 -6.68 2.80
CA LEU A 13 -1.45 -6.04 3.08
C LEU A 13 -0.28 -6.96 2.72
N THR A 14 -0.39 -8.25 2.99
CA THR A 14 0.63 -9.23 2.63
C THR A 14 0.80 -9.31 1.10
N ALA A 15 -0.29 -9.34 0.35
CA ALA A 15 -0.25 -9.38 -1.11
C ALA A 15 0.40 -8.12 -1.69
N LEU A 16 -0.02 -6.95 -1.22
CA LEU A 16 0.55 -5.66 -1.64
C LEU A 16 2.04 -5.57 -1.32
N LYS A 17 2.40 -5.93 -0.10
CA LYS A 17 3.80 -5.90 0.35
C LYS A 17 4.68 -6.78 -0.52
N SER A 18 4.24 -8.00 -0.83
CA SER A 18 5.00 -8.93 -1.66
C SER A 18 5.20 -8.41 -3.08
N LYS A 19 4.14 -7.86 -3.69
CA LYS A 19 4.21 -7.29 -5.05
C LYS A 19 5.16 -6.10 -5.10
N ILE A 20 5.01 -5.17 -4.19
CA ILE A 20 5.81 -3.95 -4.18
C ILE A 20 7.28 -4.26 -3.88
N LYS A 21 7.53 -5.11 -2.89
CA LYS A 21 8.89 -5.48 -2.51
C LYS A 21 9.64 -6.19 -3.64
N ALA A 22 8.96 -7.07 -4.38
CA ALA A 22 9.58 -7.82 -5.48
C ALA A 22 10.06 -6.90 -6.60
N GLU A 23 9.30 -5.85 -6.90
CA GLU A 23 9.60 -4.94 -8.01
C GLU A 23 10.48 -3.77 -7.58
N MET A 24 10.17 -3.14 -6.44
CA MET A 24 10.88 -1.93 -6.00
C MET A 24 12.22 -2.23 -5.35
N LYS A 25 12.43 -3.46 -4.89
CA LYS A 25 13.70 -3.92 -4.28
C LYS A 25 14.14 -3.08 -3.09
N CYS A 26 13.19 -2.58 -2.33
CA CYS A 26 13.45 -1.86 -1.09
C CYS A 26 12.57 -2.43 0.02
N PRO A 27 12.90 -2.17 1.30
CA PRO A 27 12.04 -2.61 2.39
C PRO A 27 10.63 -2.04 2.29
N VAL A 28 9.63 -2.86 2.58
CA VAL A 28 8.22 -2.46 2.63
C VAL A 28 7.68 -2.85 4.00
N PHE A 29 7.13 -1.86 4.70
CA PHE A 29 6.58 -2.06 6.04
C PHE A 29 5.07 -1.82 6.02
N SER A 30 4.35 -2.59 6.82
CA SER A 30 2.90 -2.44 6.98
C SER A 30 2.51 -2.25 8.44
N ASN A 31 3.37 -1.64 9.23
CA ASN A 31 3.18 -1.41 10.65
C ASN A 31 2.73 0.02 10.92
N TRP A 32 1.86 0.20 11.91
CA TRP A 32 1.48 1.54 12.37
C TRP A 32 2.56 2.22 13.19
N GLU A 33 3.36 1.46 13.92
CA GLU A 33 4.24 2.00 14.95
C GLU A 33 5.66 2.25 14.47
N GLN A 34 6.45 1.21 14.32
CA GLN A 34 7.87 1.37 14.02
C GLN A 34 8.26 0.76 12.68
N THR A 35 9.05 1.52 11.94
CA THR A 35 9.77 1.02 10.78
C THR A 35 11.26 1.14 11.06
N ASN A 36 12.05 0.20 10.56
CA ASN A 36 13.50 0.35 10.57
C ASN A 36 13.87 1.40 9.52
N LYS A 37 14.41 2.52 9.97
CA LYS A 37 14.78 3.61 9.08
C LYS A 37 15.99 3.22 8.25
N THR A 38 15.77 3.03 6.96
CA THR A 38 16.82 2.85 5.96
C THR A 38 16.85 4.06 5.03
N ASN A 39 17.76 4.09 4.06
CA ASN A 39 17.85 5.23 3.13
C ASN A 39 16.64 5.34 2.21
N GLN A 40 15.94 4.24 1.98
CA GLN A 40 14.79 4.20 1.08
C GLN A 40 13.89 3.05 1.50
N PHE A 41 12.62 3.32 1.70
CA PHE A 41 11.64 2.29 2.05
C PHE A 41 10.23 2.77 1.74
N ILE A 42 9.30 1.82 1.69
CA ILE A 42 7.88 2.07 1.49
C ILE A 42 7.13 1.62 2.73
N ARG A 43 6.13 2.39 3.11
CA ARG A 43 5.26 2.09 4.23
C ARG A 43 3.82 2.05 3.76
N LEU A 44 3.12 0.97 4.11
CA LEU A 44 1.69 0.81 3.85
C LEU A 44 0.94 1.07 5.14
N VAL A 45 0.01 2.02 5.11
CA VAL A 45 -0.74 2.45 6.29
C VAL A 45 -2.21 2.13 6.10
N PRO A 46 -2.75 1.12 6.78
CA PRO A 46 -4.20 0.85 6.72
C PRO A 46 -4.95 2.06 7.25
N ARG A 47 -5.89 2.58 6.47
CA ARG A 47 -6.66 3.77 6.85
C ARG A 47 -8.08 3.44 7.22
N GLY A 48 -8.72 2.58 6.45
CA GLY A 48 -10.09 2.21 6.71
C GLY A 48 -10.68 1.37 5.60
N SER A 49 -11.89 0.95 5.83
CA SER A 49 -12.67 0.22 4.83
C SER A 49 -14.15 0.51 5.04
N GLU A 50 -14.93 0.35 3.98
CA GLU A 50 -16.38 0.45 4.08
C GLU A 50 -17.02 -0.68 3.29
N GLN A 51 -18.19 -1.11 3.77
CA GLN A 51 -18.97 -2.13 3.10
C GLN A 51 -19.61 -1.53 1.85
N ALA A 52 -19.29 -2.09 0.68
CA ALA A 52 -19.88 -1.66 -0.57
C ALA A 52 -21.14 -2.44 -0.90
N ASP A 53 -21.17 -3.75 -0.59
CA ASP A 53 -22.33 -4.61 -0.80
C ASP A 53 -22.23 -5.84 0.10
N ILE A 54 -23.31 -6.55 0.28
CA ILE A 54 -23.34 -7.80 1.03
C ILE A 54 -24.27 -8.80 0.34
N ALA A 55 -23.78 -10.03 0.22
CA ALA A 55 -24.57 -11.18 -0.23
C ALA A 55 -24.50 -12.27 0.84
N THR A 56 -25.27 -13.34 0.67
CA THR A 56 -25.43 -14.38 1.70
C THR A 56 -24.10 -14.99 2.18
N PHE A 57 -23.14 -15.17 1.27
CA PHE A 57 -21.85 -15.81 1.58
C PHE A 57 -20.65 -14.94 1.21
N MET A 58 -20.89 -13.69 0.81
CA MET A 58 -19.83 -12.83 0.29
C MET A 58 -20.07 -11.40 0.75
N GLU A 59 -18.99 -10.72 1.10
CA GLU A 59 -19.00 -9.29 1.36
C GLU A 59 -18.14 -8.59 0.34
N VAL A 60 -18.65 -7.51 -0.22
CA VAL A 60 -17.89 -6.60 -1.07
C VAL A 60 -17.49 -5.40 -0.22
N ARG A 61 -16.21 -5.15 -0.10
CA ARG A 61 -15.69 -4.10 0.77
C ARG A 61 -14.63 -3.28 0.04
N ASN A 62 -14.71 -1.97 0.18
CA ASN A 62 -13.69 -1.05 -0.31
C ASN A 62 -12.67 -0.80 0.79
N PHE A 63 -11.39 -0.94 0.43
CA PHE A 63 -10.28 -0.70 1.34
C PHE A 63 -9.51 0.55 0.94
N ASP A 64 -9.10 1.33 1.93
CA ASP A 64 -8.30 2.53 1.75
C ASP A 64 -6.99 2.37 2.52
N ILE A 65 -5.89 2.48 1.78
CA ILE A 65 -4.53 2.28 2.31
C ILE A 65 -3.67 3.46 1.89
N GLY A 66 -2.99 4.07 2.86
CA GLY A 66 -1.97 5.05 2.58
C GLY A 66 -0.69 4.37 2.11
N VAL A 67 -0.12 4.83 1.01
CA VAL A 67 1.18 4.37 0.52
C VAL A 67 2.15 5.54 0.64
N GLU A 68 3.21 5.34 1.41
CA GLU A 68 4.22 6.37 1.64
C GLU A 68 5.57 5.83 1.20
N TYR A 69 6.24 6.56 0.31
CA TYR A 69 7.56 6.19 -0.19
C TYR A 69 8.57 7.19 0.39
N TYR A 70 9.53 6.69 1.17
CA TYR A 70 10.50 7.47 1.91
C TYR A 70 11.86 7.42 1.21
N PHE A 71 12.43 8.60 0.95
CA PHE A 71 13.78 8.76 0.39
C PHE A 71 14.57 9.64 1.32
N ILE A 72 15.76 9.20 1.73
CA ILE A 72 16.62 10.10 2.49
C ILE A 72 16.98 11.31 1.62
N ARG A 73 16.88 12.52 2.19
CA ARG A 73 17.14 13.74 1.43
C ARG A 73 18.61 13.81 1.01
N ARG A 74 18.81 14.13 -0.25
CA ARG A 74 20.12 14.33 -0.82
C ARG A 74 20.19 15.68 -1.50
N ASN A 75 21.31 16.38 -1.31
CA ASN A 75 21.51 17.70 -1.90
C ASN A 75 22.34 17.56 -3.18
N ASN A 76 21.72 16.98 -4.21
CA ASN A 76 22.34 16.89 -5.53
C ASN A 76 21.27 17.00 -6.62
N THR A 77 21.71 17.29 -7.85
CA THR A 77 20.81 17.55 -8.97
C THR A 77 20.10 16.28 -9.48
N GLN A 78 20.65 15.10 -9.22
CA GLN A 78 20.04 13.84 -9.65
C GLN A 78 18.97 13.32 -8.70
N PHE A 79 18.86 13.90 -7.51
CA PHE A 79 17.90 13.40 -6.52
C PHE A 79 16.47 13.51 -7.02
N GLN A 80 16.09 14.63 -7.59
CA GLN A 80 14.74 14.83 -8.12
C GLN A 80 14.42 13.82 -9.22
N ASP A 81 15.32 13.65 -10.16
CA ASP A 81 15.13 12.69 -11.27
C ASP A 81 15.00 11.27 -10.75
N TYR A 82 15.80 10.91 -9.75
CA TYR A 82 15.72 9.60 -9.13
C TYR A 82 14.37 9.37 -8.47
N VAL A 83 13.90 10.33 -7.67
CA VAL A 83 12.58 10.24 -6.99
C VAL A 83 11.46 10.12 -8.00
N LEU A 84 11.45 10.97 -9.03
CA LEU A 84 10.42 10.93 -10.07
C LEU A 84 10.41 9.61 -10.83
N ASN A 85 11.58 9.05 -11.08
CA ASN A 85 11.69 7.75 -11.73
C ASN A 85 11.10 6.63 -10.85
N GLN A 86 11.45 6.61 -9.57
CA GLN A 86 10.92 5.61 -8.63
C GLN A 86 9.41 5.74 -8.43
N VAL A 87 8.90 6.95 -8.37
CA VAL A 87 7.46 7.23 -8.29
C VAL A 87 6.74 6.67 -9.52
N SER A 88 7.29 6.91 -10.71
CA SER A 88 6.70 6.42 -11.96
C SER A 88 6.70 4.89 -12.04
N ILE A 89 7.75 4.25 -11.54
CA ILE A 89 7.83 2.78 -11.49
C ILE A 89 6.74 2.23 -10.56
N LEU A 90 6.58 2.82 -9.38
CA LEU A 90 5.56 2.36 -8.44
C LEU A 90 4.14 2.53 -9.01
N GLU A 91 3.86 3.66 -9.63
CA GLU A 91 2.56 3.91 -10.26
C GLU A 91 2.29 2.92 -11.39
N ALA A 92 3.29 2.64 -12.22
CA ALA A 92 3.17 1.64 -13.29
C ALA A 92 2.95 0.23 -12.73
N LEU A 93 3.65 -0.13 -11.65
CA LEU A 93 3.49 -1.42 -10.99
C LEU A 93 2.05 -1.63 -10.52
N VAL A 94 1.47 -0.65 -9.86
CA VAL A 94 0.08 -0.75 -9.40
C VAL A 94 -0.89 -0.78 -10.57
N HIS A 95 -0.65 0.04 -11.60
CA HIS A 95 -1.48 0.04 -12.81
C HIS A 95 -1.48 -1.32 -13.50
N ASP A 96 -0.33 -2.00 -13.56
CA ASP A 96 -0.20 -3.31 -14.18
C ASP A 96 -0.79 -4.44 -13.32
N ASN A 97 -1.10 -4.17 -12.05
CA ASN A 97 -1.63 -5.14 -11.09
C ASN A 97 -2.95 -4.66 -10.49
N ILE A 98 -3.89 -4.24 -11.33
CA ILE A 98 -5.20 -3.76 -10.89
C ILE A 98 -6.05 -4.85 -10.23
N THR A 99 -5.64 -6.10 -10.35
CA THR A 99 -6.23 -7.24 -9.66
C THR A 99 -5.14 -7.98 -8.90
N LEU A 100 -5.35 -8.20 -7.60
CA LEU A 100 -4.45 -8.93 -6.74
C LEU A 100 -5.11 -10.21 -6.24
N THR A 101 -4.41 -11.33 -6.35
CA THR A 101 -4.85 -12.59 -5.74
C THR A 101 -4.29 -12.68 -4.32
N LEU A 102 -5.18 -12.90 -3.36
CA LEU A 102 -4.81 -13.02 -1.95
C LEU A 102 -4.50 -14.47 -1.58
N ALA A 103 -3.96 -14.66 -0.37
CA ALA A 103 -3.54 -15.97 0.12
C ALA A 103 -4.70 -16.99 0.21
N ASP A 104 -5.91 -16.52 0.44
CA ASP A 104 -7.11 -17.36 0.51
C ASP A 104 -7.79 -17.58 -0.84
N SER A 105 -7.12 -17.25 -1.94
CA SER A 105 -7.60 -17.33 -3.33
C SER A 105 -8.73 -16.35 -3.66
N THR A 106 -9.08 -15.42 -2.78
CA THR A 106 -9.96 -14.31 -3.12
C THR A 106 -9.17 -13.23 -3.84
N GLU A 107 -9.88 -12.27 -4.44
CA GLU A 107 -9.25 -11.22 -5.24
C GLU A 107 -9.60 -9.83 -4.76
N ALA A 108 -8.62 -8.93 -4.77
CA ALA A 108 -8.85 -7.50 -4.69
C ALA A 108 -8.77 -6.93 -6.10
N VAL A 109 -9.79 -6.18 -6.49
CA VAL A 109 -9.91 -5.62 -7.85
C VAL A 109 -9.91 -4.10 -7.80
N ASN A 110 -9.74 -3.46 -8.95
CA ASN A 110 -9.70 -2.01 -9.09
C ASN A 110 -8.65 -1.38 -8.14
N VAL A 111 -7.49 -2.02 -8.03
CA VAL A 111 -6.39 -1.49 -7.23
C VAL A 111 -5.83 -0.26 -7.93
N THR A 112 -6.01 0.92 -7.33
CA THR A 112 -5.61 2.19 -7.92
C THR A 112 -4.88 3.06 -6.93
N LEU A 113 -3.93 3.86 -7.42
CA LEU A 113 -3.29 4.91 -6.66
C LEU A 113 -3.93 6.26 -7.04
N ASP A 114 -4.53 6.90 -6.06
CA ASP A 114 -5.14 8.22 -6.22
C ASP A 114 -4.38 9.24 -5.39
N SER A 115 -4.64 10.52 -5.64
CA SER A 115 -4.22 11.63 -4.76
C SER A 115 -2.76 11.57 -4.32
N MET A 116 -1.84 11.77 -5.25
CA MET A 116 -0.41 11.78 -4.96
C MET A 116 0.05 13.16 -4.49
N GLU A 117 0.86 13.20 -3.43
CA GLU A 117 1.51 14.39 -2.94
C GLU A 117 3.01 14.17 -2.77
N PHE A 118 3.79 15.18 -3.15
CA PHE A 118 5.24 15.20 -2.92
C PHE A 118 5.56 15.92 -1.62
N ASP A 119 6.63 15.47 -0.98
CA ASP A 119 7.24 16.10 0.20
C ASP A 119 6.26 16.34 1.34
N ILE A 120 5.50 15.30 1.69
CA ILE A 120 4.60 15.37 2.84
C ILE A 120 5.41 15.31 4.13
N GLU A 121 4.96 16.05 5.14
CA GLU A 121 5.57 16.03 6.46
C GLU A 121 5.08 14.83 7.25
N VAL A 122 6.03 14.06 7.79
CA VAL A 122 5.73 12.93 8.66
C VAL A 122 6.56 13.10 9.93
N GLU A 123 5.92 13.01 11.08
CA GLU A 123 6.57 13.13 12.38
C GLU A 123 7.72 12.12 12.51
N ASP A 124 8.85 12.57 13.04
CA ASP A 124 10.08 11.76 13.21
C ASP A 124 10.79 11.36 11.91
N TYR A 125 10.37 11.90 10.76
CA TYR A 125 10.97 11.61 9.46
C TYR A 125 11.40 12.88 8.71
N ASP A 126 11.89 13.88 9.43
CA ASP A 126 12.28 15.18 8.85
C ASP A 126 13.42 15.07 7.84
N ASP A 127 14.28 14.07 7.99
CA ASP A 127 15.42 13.84 7.11
C ASP A 127 15.03 13.17 5.79
N TYR A 128 13.74 12.88 5.60
CA TYR A 128 13.23 12.17 4.44
C TYR A 128 12.38 13.05 3.56
N PHE A 129 12.50 12.80 2.27
CA PHE A 129 11.53 13.27 1.27
C PHE A 129 10.48 12.18 1.14
N VAL A 130 9.23 12.49 1.42
CA VAL A 130 8.16 11.50 1.47
C VAL A 130 7.14 11.79 0.37
N VAL A 131 6.85 10.78 -0.44
CA VAL A 131 5.79 10.83 -1.45
C VAL A 131 4.65 9.94 -0.99
N GLY A 132 3.45 10.49 -0.98
CA GLY A 132 2.27 9.77 -0.48
C GLY A 132 1.19 9.60 -1.52
N TRP A 133 0.51 8.48 -1.47
CA TRP A 133 -0.67 8.17 -2.28
C TRP A 133 -1.77 7.61 -1.41
N ASP A 134 -3.00 7.74 -1.90
CA ASP A 134 -4.11 6.94 -1.43
C ASP A 134 -4.31 5.77 -2.40
N LEU A 135 -4.16 4.56 -1.88
CA LEU A 135 -4.46 3.34 -2.64
C LEU A 135 -5.84 2.86 -2.25
N SER A 136 -6.68 2.61 -3.22
CA SER A 136 -8.00 2.05 -3.01
C SER A 136 -8.17 0.75 -3.80
N CYS A 137 -8.95 -0.15 -3.26
CA CYS A 137 -9.31 -1.39 -3.95
C CYS A 137 -10.62 -1.93 -3.42
N THR A 138 -11.25 -2.79 -4.20
CA THR A 138 -12.48 -3.49 -3.83
C THR A 138 -12.17 -4.97 -3.66
N HIS A 139 -12.54 -5.53 -2.52
CA HIS A 139 -12.33 -6.94 -2.21
C HIS A 139 -13.65 -7.69 -2.21
N PHE A 140 -13.68 -8.79 -2.96
CA PHE A 140 -14.77 -9.75 -2.97
C PHE A 140 -14.30 -10.95 -2.16
N GLY A 141 -14.85 -11.13 -0.98
CA GLY A 141 -14.33 -12.17 -0.10
C GLY A 141 -15.36 -12.70 0.89
N ASN A 142 -14.95 -13.75 1.54
CA ASN A 142 -15.74 -14.35 2.59
C ASN A 142 -15.49 -13.64 3.91
N THR A 143 -16.53 -13.55 4.75
CA THR A 143 -16.40 -12.99 6.10
C THR A 143 -16.00 -14.06 7.10
N ALA A 144 -16.18 -15.30 6.74
CA ALA A 144 -15.84 -16.43 7.59
C ALA A 144 -15.48 -17.66 6.76
#